data_167f21bc21ffc26012efac93d5e505aa
#
_entry.id   167f21bc21ffc26012efac93d5e505aa
#
_cell.length_a   1.000
_cell.length_b   1.000
_cell.length_c   1.000
_cell.angle_alpha   90.00
_cell.angle_beta   90.00
_cell.angle_gamma   90.00
#
_symmetry.space_group_name_H-M   'P 1'
#
loop_
_entity.id
_entity.type
_entity.pdbx_description
1 polymer ?
#
loop_
_entity_poly.entity_id
_entity_poly.type
_entity_poly.pdbx_seq_one_letter_code
_entity_poly.pdbx_strand_id
1 'polypeptide(L)'
;DQIDQAQSGNSGNGGKKKTYYKNFVMIGYITIPKTNVKLPILEETTPKALETSVAVIYPSNPQLNEPGNTVIIGHNYRNGKLFSNNKKLSVGDKVMIKDISGRELTYIIYQKFETSPNDASFYNRNTNGVPEITLSTCTDDSQKRIIIFAKAQ
;
A
#
# COMPACT_ATOMS: atom_id res chain seq x y z
N ASP A 1 1.90 -13.48 -14.72
CA ASP A 1 1.68 -12.73 -13.55
C ASP A 1 0.24 -12.82 -13.06
N GLN A 2 0.06 -12.95 -11.77
CA GLN A 2 -1.25 -13.18 -11.18
C GLN A 2 -2.20 -12.00 -11.29
N ILE A 3 -1.68 -10.88 -11.62
CA ILE A 3 -2.46 -9.66 -11.66
C ILE A 3 -3.49 -9.68 -12.79
N ASP A 4 -3.21 -10.38 -13.85
CA ASP A 4 -4.13 -10.46 -14.96
C ASP A 4 -5.29 -11.40 -14.70
N GLN A 5 -5.32 -12.03 -13.54
CA GLN A 5 -6.46 -12.82 -13.10
C GLN A 5 -7.64 -11.97 -12.70
N ALA A 6 -7.54 -10.68 -12.81
CA ALA A 6 -8.61 -9.79 -12.45
C ALA A 6 -9.92 -10.25 -13.06
N GLN A 7 -10.90 -10.45 -12.22
CA GLN A 7 -12.26 -10.77 -12.64
C GLN A 7 -13.15 -9.60 -12.31
N SER A 8 -13.99 -9.25 -13.24
CA SER A 8 -14.97 -8.21 -13.00
C SER A 8 -16.11 -8.79 -12.19
N GLY A 9 -16.15 -8.45 -10.91
CA GLY A 9 -17.31 -8.73 -10.11
C GLY A 9 -18.39 -7.74 -10.47
N ASN A 10 -19.49 -8.20 -10.95
CA ASN A 10 -20.60 -7.33 -11.31
C ASN A 10 -21.55 -7.28 -10.15
N SER A 11 -21.77 -6.12 -9.59
CA SER A 11 -22.67 -5.98 -8.46
C SER A 11 -24.14 -6.08 -8.86
N GLY A 12 -24.43 -6.04 -10.12
CA GLY A 12 -25.79 -6.23 -10.60
C GLY A 12 -26.74 -5.06 -10.40
N ASN A 13 -26.31 -3.99 -9.83
CA ASN A 13 -27.19 -2.82 -9.64
C ASN A 13 -26.56 -1.57 -10.23
N GLY A 14 -25.98 -1.70 -11.41
CA GLY A 14 -25.34 -0.60 -12.08
C GLY A 14 -24.09 -0.16 -11.38
N GLY A 15 -23.67 -0.96 -10.42
CA GLY A 15 -22.57 -0.60 -9.58
C GLY A 15 -21.22 -0.82 -10.22
N LYS A 16 -20.24 -0.53 -9.45
CA LYS A 16 -18.86 -0.61 -9.89
C LYS A 16 -18.44 -2.05 -10.03
N LYS A 17 -17.64 -2.31 -11.03
CA LYS A 17 -16.94 -3.57 -11.13
C LYS A 17 -15.81 -3.59 -10.12
N LYS A 18 -15.60 -4.76 -9.51
CA LYS A 18 -14.49 -4.98 -8.61
C LYS A 18 -13.49 -5.91 -9.26
N THR A 19 -12.23 -5.67 -8.98
CA THR A 19 -11.14 -6.50 -9.45
C THR A 19 -10.64 -7.33 -8.28
N TYR A 20 -10.36 -8.60 -8.55
CA TYR A 20 -9.99 -9.52 -7.48
C TYR A 20 -8.61 -10.10 -7.74
N TYR A 21 -7.89 -10.34 -6.66
CA TYR A 21 -6.65 -11.08 -6.66
C TYR A 21 -6.79 -12.16 -5.58
N LYS A 22 -6.80 -13.42 -5.99
CA LYS A 22 -6.93 -14.57 -5.07
C LYS A 22 -8.07 -14.38 -4.07
N ASN A 23 -9.25 -14.03 -4.58
CA ASN A 23 -10.49 -13.85 -3.80
C ASN A 23 -10.51 -12.61 -2.91
N PHE A 24 -9.52 -11.74 -3.00
CA PHE A 24 -9.52 -10.45 -2.31
C PHE A 24 -9.76 -9.34 -3.31
N VAL A 25 -10.51 -8.32 -2.90
CA VAL A 25 -10.69 -7.15 -3.74
C VAL A 25 -9.35 -6.44 -3.86
N MET A 26 -8.90 -6.22 -5.10
CA MET A 26 -7.65 -5.55 -5.41
C MET A 26 -7.96 -4.18 -5.99
N ILE A 27 -7.27 -3.15 -5.53
CA ILE A 27 -7.54 -1.78 -5.97
C ILE A 27 -6.40 -1.16 -6.78
N GLY A 28 -5.28 -1.85 -6.88
CA GLY A 28 -4.16 -1.37 -7.67
C GLY A 28 -2.90 -2.14 -7.39
N TYR A 29 -1.78 -1.54 -7.79
CA TYR A 29 -0.45 -2.15 -7.65
C TYR A 29 0.52 -1.16 -7.05
N ILE A 30 1.46 -1.67 -6.24
CA ILE A 30 2.58 -0.88 -5.76
C ILE A 30 3.86 -1.39 -6.38
N THR A 31 4.68 -0.48 -6.88
CA THR A 31 6.00 -0.80 -7.42
C THR A 31 7.05 0.01 -6.67
N ILE A 32 8.05 -0.66 -6.12
CA ILE A 32 9.16 -0.01 -5.43
C ILE A 32 10.44 -0.46 -6.13
N PRO A 33 10.98 0.36 -7.04
CA PRO A 33 12.11 -0.09 -7.86
C PRO A 33 13.35 -0.46 -7.05
N LYS A 34 13.66 0.31 -6.01
CA LYS A 34 14.89 0.07 -5.24
C LYS A 34 14.93 -1.31 -4.62
N THR A 35 13.80 -1.82 -4.18
CA THR A 35 13.72 -3.13 -3.54
C THR A 35 13.14 -4.20 -4.45
N ASN A 36 12.88 -3.84 -5.72
CA ASN A 36 12.36 -4.76 -6.72
C ASN A 36 11.02 -5.36 -6.31
N VAL A 37 10.15 -4.54 -5.77
CA VAL A 37 8.81 -4.96 -5.32
C VAL A 37 7.78 -4.53 -6.36
N LYS A 38 6.89 -5.45 -6.72
CA LYS A 38 5.69 -5.16 -7.49
C LYS A 38 4.59 -6.07 -6.98
N LEU A 39 3.58 -5.49 -6.33
CA LEU A 39 2.58 -6.26 -5.61
C LEU A 39 1.19 -5.69 -5.83
N PRO A 40 0.16 -6.56 -5.84
CA PRO A 40 -1.22 -6.06 -5.75
C PRO A 40 -1.45 -5.38 -4.41
N ILE A 41 -2.29 -4.34 -4.44
CA ILE A 41 -2.75 -3.65 -3.23
C ILE A 41 -4.17 -4.11 -2.96
N LEU A 42 -4.40 -4.76 -1.84
CA LEU A 42 -5.71 -5.26 -1.48
C LEU A 42 -6.50 -4.17 -0.76
N GLU A 43 -7.83 -4.19 -0.93
CA GLU A 43 -8.68 -3.11 -0.49
C GLU A 43 -8.72 -2.96 1.02
N GLU A 44 -8.66 -4.08 1.75
CA GLU A 44 -8.75 -4.00 3.20
C GLU A 44 -7.83 -5.01 3.86
N THR A 45 -7.48 -4.68 5.10
CA THR A 45 -6.53 -5.45 5.89
C THR A 45 -7.26 -6.53 6.68
N THR A 46 -6.94 -7.78 6.39
CA THR A 46 -7.33 -8.93 7.19
C THR A 46 -6.11 -9.82 7.35
N PRO A 47 -6.10 -10.74 8.33
CA PRO A 47 -4.95 -11.63 8.46
C PRO A 47 -4.63 -12.40 7.18
N LYS A 48 -5.64 -12.91 6.49
CA LYS A 48 -5.41 -13.65 5.24
C LYS A 48 -4.96 -12.74 4.10
N ALA A 49 -5.50 -11.54 4.02
CA ALA A 49 -5.06 -10.58 3.00
C ALA A 49 -3.58 -10.27 3.17
N LEU A 50 -3.13 -10.05 4.40
CA LEU A 50 -1.73 -9.73 4.68
C LEU A 50 -0.79 -10.91 4.43
N GLU A 51 -1.29 -12.13 4.50
CA GLU A 51 -0.52 -13.31 4.09
C GLU A 51 -0.35 -13.37 2.58
N THR A 52 -1.26 -12.74 1.85
CA THR A 52 -1.31 -12.82 0.40
C THR A 52 -0.53 -11.69 -0.28
N SER A 53 -0.69 -10.46 0.22
CA SER A 53 -0.05 -9.30 -0.39
C SER A 53 -0.04 -8.14 0.61
N VAL A 54 0.07 -6.92 0.10
CA VAL A 54 -0.04 -5.72 0.92
C VAL A 54 -1.49 -5.22 0.85
N ALA A 55 -1.93 -4.49 1.86
CA ALA A 55 -3.33 -4.11 1.96
C ALA A 55 -3.48 -2.76 2.64
N VAL A 56 -4.60 -2.08 2.35
CA VAL A 56 -4.88 -0.77 2.91
C VAL A 56 -5.55 -0.93 4.27
N ILE A 57 -5.04 -0.20 5.26
CA ILE A 57 -5.68 -0.14 6.57
C ILE A 57 -6.43 1.18 6.78
N TYR A 58 -6.07 2.22 6.03
CA TYR A 58 -6.69 3.54 6.17
C TYR A 58 -6.61 4.26 4.83
N PRO A 59 -7.66 4.95 4.40
CA PRO A 59 -8.98 4.99 5.02
C PRO A 59 -9.81 3.76 4.67
N SER A 60 -10.99 3.63 5.25
CA SER A 60 -11.96 2.66 4.74
C SER A 60 -12.44 3.17 3.37
N ASN A 61 -12.77 2.28 2.44
CA ASN A 61 -13.11 2.63 1.07
C ASN A 61 -12.00 3.47 0.40
N PRO A 62 -10.78 2.94 0.36
CA PRO A 62 -9.65 3.74 -0.14
C PRO A 62 -9.78 4.04 -1.63
N GLN A 63 -9.31 5.23 -2.00
CA GLN A 63 -9.23 5.69 -3.39
C GLN A 63 -7.77 6.01 -3.67
N LEU A 64 -7.09 5.13 -4.39
CA LEU A 64 -5.67 5.35 -4.67
C LEU A 64 -5.47 6.56 -5.57
N ASN A 65 -4.36 7.25 -5.36
CA ASN A 65 -3.93 8.38 -6.17
C ASN A 65 -4.86 9.60 -6.08
N GLU A 66 -5.69 9.66 -5.04
CA GLU A 66 -6.53 10.81 -4.75
C GLU A 66 -5.93 11.60 -3.59
N PRO A 67 -6.30 12.89 -3.44
CA PRO A 67 -5.79 13.68 -2.32
C PRO A 67 -6.03 13.00 -0.97
N GLY A 68 -5.09 13.14 -0.08
CA GLY A 68 -5.14 12.52 1.23
C GLY A 68 -4.13 11.41 1.38
N ASN A 69 -4.07 10.83 2.56
CA ASN A 69 -3.10 9.78 2.90
C ASN A 69 -3.75 8.40 2.85
N THR A 70 -3.09 7.47 2.19
CA THR A 70 -3.47 6.06 2.18
C THR A 70 -2.38 5.26 2.88
N VAL A 71 -2.76 4.50 3.91
CA VAL A 71 -1.82 3.68 4.68
C VAL A 71 -1.88 2.24 4.17
N ILE A 72 -0.74 1.75 3.68
CA ILE A 72 -0.60 0.42 3.12
C ILE A 72 0.32 -0.39 4.02
N ILE A 73 -0.18 -1.54 4.46
CA ILE A 73 0.57 -2.43 5.36
C ILE A 73 1.07 -3.64 4.57
N GLY A 74 2.29 -4.05 4.87
CA GLY A 74 2.84 -5.29 4.35
C GLY A 74 3.68 -5.98 5.41
N HIS A 75 3.66 -7.31 5.41
CA HIS A 75 4.47 -8.09 6.35
C HIS A 75 5.95 -7.97 6.06
N ASN A 76 6.73 -8.14 7.11
CA ASN A 76 8.17 -8.33 7.02
C ASN A 76 8.48 -9.76 7.45
N TYR A 77 8.62 -10.65 6.46
CA TYR A 77 8.98 -12.04 6.72
C TYR A 77 10.50 -12.25 6.74
N ARG A 78 11.29 -11.17 6.60
CA ARG A 78 12.76 -11.23 6.60
C ARG A 78 13.33 -12.10 5.47
N ASN A 79 12.57 -12.24 4.39
CA ASN A 79 12.94 -13.10 3.25
C ASN A 79 13.00 -12.35 1.93
N GLY A 80 12.94 -11.03 1.97
CA GLY A 80 12.96 -10.19 0.76
C GLY A 80 11.61 -10.01 0.10
N LYS A 81 10.57 -10.70 0.57
CA LYS A 81 9.22 -10.61 -0.02
C LYS A 81 8.40 -9.56 0.71
N LEU A 82 7.34 -9.12 0.04
CA LEU A 82 6.40 -8.10 0.54
C LEU A 82 7.20 -6.85 0.95
N PHE A 83 7.05 -6.39 2.18
CA PHE A 83 7.73 -5.20 2.67
C PHE A 83 8.97 -5.51 3.51
N SER A 84 9.51 -6.72 3.37
CA SER A 84 10.71 -7.12 4.13
C SER A 84 11.88 -6.16 3.95
N ASN A 85 12.00 -5.56 2.77
CA ASN A 85 13.13 -4.67 2.45
C ASN A 85 12.79 -3.19 2.58
N ASN A 86 11.65 -2.84 3.18
CA ASN A 86 11.33 -1.42 3.40
C ASN A 86 12.40 -0.73 4.25
N LYS A 87 13.08 -1.48 5.10
CA LYS A 87 14.17 -0.91 5.90
C LYS A 87 15.29 -0.32 5.06
N LYS A 88 15.40 -0.72 3.80
CA LYS A 88 16.46 -0.22 2.88
C LYS A 88 16.04 1.05 2.15
N LEU A 89 14.82 1.47 2.28
CA LEU A 89 14.32 2.66 1.60
C LEU A 89 14.76 3.92 2.35
N SER A 90 14.98 4.99 1.60
CA SER A 90 15.45 6.26 2.14
C SER A 90 14.68 7.41 1.51
N VAL A 91 14.76 8.57 2.16
CA VAL A 91 14.21 9.81 1.60
C VAL A 91 14.78 10.00 0.20
N GLY A 92 13.91 10.33 -0.74
CA GLY A 92 14.25 10.49 -2.14
C GLY A 92 13.95 9.28 -3.02
N ASP A 93 13.74 8.11 -2.43
CA ASP A 93 13.41 6.94 -3.20
C ASP A 93 11.99 7.03 -3.74
N LYS A 94 11.73 6.32 -4.83
CA LYS A 94 10.44 6.38 -5.54
C LYS A 94 9.57 5.17 -5.21
N VAL A 95 8.28 5.43 -5.15
CA VAL A 95 7.24 4.40 -5.05
C VAL A 95 6.18 4.75 -6.09
N MET A 96 5.82 3.81 -6.94
CA MET A 96 4.76 4.04 -7.91
C MET A 96 3.50 3.29 -7.49
N ILE A 97 2.37 3.99 -7.60
CA ILE A 97 1.05 3.41 -7.32
C ILE A 97 0.23 3.51 -8.60
N LYS A 98 -0.25 2.36 -9.07
CA LYS A 98 -1.12 2.30 -10.23
C LYS A 98 -2.49 1.81 -9.78
N ASP A 99 -3.53 2.59 -10.02
CA ASP A 99 -4.87 2.17 -9.61
C ASP A 99 -5.50 1.26 -10.67
N ILE A 100 -6.69 0.77 -10.37
CA ILE A 100 -7.39 -0.18 -11.25
C ILE A 100 -7.74 0.44 -12.60
N SER A 101 -7.93 1.75 -12.66
CA SER A 101 -8.24 2.42 -13.92
C SER A 101 -7.02 2.56 -14.83
N GLY A 102 -5.83 2.28 -14.31
CA GLY A 102 -4.59 2.42 -15.04
C GLY A 102 -3.84 3.72 -14.78
N ARG A 103 -4.39 4.59 -13.95
CA ARG A 103 -3.72 5.84 -13.58
C ARG A 103 -2.57 5.53 -12.61
N GLU A 104 -1.39 6.01 -12.95
CA GLU A 104 -0.22 5.79 -12.12
C GLU A 104 0.39 7.10 -11.67
N LEU A 105 0.71 7.21 -10.39
CA LEU A 105 1.45 8.34 -9.85
C LEU A 105 2.75 7.85 -9.26
N THR A 106 3.77 8.71 -9.32
CA THR A 106 5.05 8.46 -8.67
C THR A 106 5.09 9.26 -7.39
N TYR A 107 5.39 8.57 -6.29
CA TYR A 107 5.50 9.17 -4.96
C TYR A 107 6.97 9.19 -4.57
N ILE A 108 7.38 10.26 -3.90
CA ILE A 108 8.75 10.41 -3.43
C ILE A 108 8.73 10.33 -1.91
N ILE A 109 9.56 9.47 -1.36
CA ILE A 109 9.68 9.31 0.09
C ILE A 109 10.28 10.59 0.67
N TYR A 110 9.61 11.17 1.68
CA TYR A 110 10.11 12.36 2.33
C TYR A 110 10.33 12.20 3.83
N GLN A 111 9.89 11.09 4.41
CA GLN A 111 10.09 10.85 5.84
C GLN A 111 10.07 9.35 6.14
N LYS A 112 10.93 8.93 7.05
CA LYS A 112 10.99 7.55 7.50
C LYS A 112 11.33 7.54 8.99
N PHE A 113 10.59 6.75 9.76
CA PHE A 113 10.81 6.65 11.20
C PHE A 113 10.31 5.31 11.72
N GLU A 114 10.64 5.01 12.97
CA GLU A 114 10.13 3.83 13.65
C GLU A 114 9.21 4.29 14.77
N THR A 115 8.18 3.50 15.04
CA THR A 115 7.22 3.81 16.08
C THR A 115 6.60 2.53 16.65
N SER A 116 5.79 2.70 17.70
CA SER A 116 5.10 1.61 18.35
C SER A 116 4.10 0.93 17.41
N PRO A 117 3.87 -0.39 17.55
CA PRO A 117 2.89 -1.08 16.73
C PRO A 117 1.46 -0.51 16.85
N ASN A 118 1.16 0.16 17.93
CA ASN A 118 -0.17 0.70 18.18
C ASN A 118 -0.33 2.16 17.75
N ASP A 119 0.71 2.75 17.19
CA ASP A 119 0.68 4.16 16.81
C ASP A 119 -0.06 4.32 15.48
N ALA A 120 -1.18 5.03 15.52
CA ALA A 120 -1.95 5.39 14.32
C ALA A 120 -2.11 6.91 14.21
N SER A 121 -1.31 7.66 14.94
CA SER A 121 -1.44 9.11 15.04
C SER A 121 -1.23 9.83 13.71
N PHE A 122 -0.53 9.19 12.76
CA PHE A 122 -0.21 9.80 11.48
C PHE A 122 -1.18 9.42 10.37
N TYR A 123 -2.18 8.58 10.63
CA TYR A 123 -3.05 8.06 9.58
C TYR A 123 -3.81 9.17 8.86
N ASN A 124 -4.40 10.10 9.61
CA ASN A 124 -5.25 11.15 9.05
C ASN A 124 -4.54 12.50 8.94
N ARG A 125 -3.24 12.48 8.74
CA ARG A 125 -2.49 13.72 8.64
C ARG A 125 -2.97 14.58 7.48
N ASN A 126 -2.84 15.90 7.63
CA ASN A 126 -3.22 16.84 6.59
C ASN A 126 -2.17 16.82 5.47
N THR A 127 -2.61 16.51 4.26
CA THR A 127 -1.72 16.45 3.08
C THR A 127 -1.87 17.66 2.19
N ASN A 128 -2.66 18.66 2.60
CA ASN A 128 -2.89 19.90 1.84
C ASN A 128 -3.35 19.64 0.40
N GLY A 129 -4.18 18.61 0.23
CA GLY A 129 -4.74 18.29 -1.07
C GLY A 129 -3.82 17.48 -1.98
N VAL A 130 -2.67 17.06 -1.48
CA VAL A 130 -1.72 16.25 -2.26
C VAL A 130 -1.97 14.77 -1.98
N PRO A 131 -1.96 13.91 -3.00
CA PRO A 131 -1.96 12.48 -2.73
C PRO A 131 -0.69 12.05 -2.00
N GLU A 132 -0.87 11.33 -0.90
CA GLU A 132 0.24 10.79 -0.12
C GLU A 132 -0.04 9.34 0.23
N ILE A 133 1.03 8.61 0.49
CA ILE A 133 0.93 7.25 0.99
C ILE A 133 1.81 7.09 2.22
N THR A 134 1.42 6.15 3.06
CA THR A 134 2.23 5.69 4.18
C THR A 134 2.44 4.20 4.00
N LEU A 135 3.68 3.76 4.05
CA LEU A 135 3.99 2.34 4.05
C LEU A 135 4.33 1.93 5.47
N SER A 136 3.76 0.81 5.92
CA SER A 136 3.94 0.34 7.29
C SER A 136 4.32 -1.14 7.28
N THR A 137 5.38 -1.48 8.00
CA THR A 137 5.79 -2.88 8.18
C THR A 137 6.49 -3.02 9.53
N CYS A 138 6.68 -4.26 9.97
CA CYS A 138 7.40 -4.52 11.21
C CYS A 138 8.90 -4.36 11.02
N THR A 139 9.60 -3.96 12.10
CA THR A 139 11.05 -4.09 12.13
C THR A 139 11.42 -5.57 12.16
N ASP A 140 12.70 -5.88 11.89
CA ASP A 140 13.15 -7.29 11.84
C ASP A 140 12.92 -8.03 13.15
N ASP A 141 12.96 -7.32 14.28
CA ASP A 141 12.72 -7.92 15.58
C ASP A 141 11.24 -7.92 15.97
N SER A 142 10.38 -7.40 15.09
CA SER A 142 8.93 -7.33 15.28
C SER A 142 8.48 -6.47 16.46
N GLN A 143 9.37 -5.67 17.04
CA GLN A 143 9.05 -4.86 18.21
C GLN A 143 8.45 -3.52 17.85
N LYS A 144 8.76 -3.02 16.67
CA LYS A 144 8.30 -1.71 16.20
C LYS A 144 7.80 -1.79 14.78
N ARG A 145 7.30 -0.65 14.30
CA ARG A 145 6.91 -0.48 12.89
C ARG A 145 7.84 0.50 12.22
N ILE A 146 8.22 0.16 10.98
CA ILE A 146 8.92 1.10 10.09
C ILE A 146 7.85 1.82 9.31
N ILE A 147 7.81 3.14 9.43
CA ILE A 147 6.82 3.99 8.78
C ILE A 147 7.52 4.87 7.75
N ILE A 148 6.96 4.90 6.56
CA ILE A 148 7.52 5.66 5.45
C ILE A 148 6.42 6.53 4.86
N PHE A 149 6.67 7.84 4.80
CA PHE A 149 5.75 8.80 4.16
C PHE A 149 6.30 9.14 2.78
N ALA A 150 5.43 9.12 1.78
CA ALA A 150 5.77 9.55 0.44
C ALA A 150 4.63 10.37 -0.14
N LYS A 151 4.97 11.34 -0.98
CA LYS A 151 3.97 12.21 -1.59
C LYS A 151 4.14 12.24 -3.09
N ALA A 152 3.03 12.45 -3.79
CA ALA A 152 3.02 12.50 -5.25
C ALA A 152 3.85 13.68 -5.75
N GLN A 153 4.56 13.44 -6.84
CA GLN A 153 5.33 14.46 -7.52
C GLN A 153 4.42 15.50 -8.15
#